data_e8cc6870466922358655dd297691d14f
#
_entry.id   e8cc6870466922358655dd297691d14f
#
_cell.length_a   1.000
_cell.length_b   1.000
_cell.length_c   1.000
_cell.angle_alpha   90.00
_cell.angle_beta   90.00
_cell.angle_gamma   90.00
#
_symmetry.space_group_name_H-M   'P 1'
#
loop_
_entity.id
_entity.type
_entity.pdbx_description
1 polymer ?
#
loop_
_entity_poly.entity_id
_entity_poly.type
_entity_poly.pdbx_seq_one_letter_code
_entity_poly.pdbx_strand_id
1 'polypeptide(L)'
;MRFKNLYCNGCSTMAGGGLEVIKTDLLKYYKDTYGVEWQSERDIMWPKLVADHFGMQIYDYSKSGAGIERFVRETYEFMHNYSDITKETIFFIECPIIWNKVDVWSNYYNEYVLCNTDLNYDERGKSLNTLRDIHLCKDYFYQSKDEIKELENRIKPQLKASMLENWNPKKYTEKIMQNLIGLISFMKLKELEFYILPSAIDISYLKMNIDDIHNHFLNLEIDGEKYQHDFHNWQAHKYTISKETNDIFIDTHGGYFAHKRWADEVIKKLKEKYE
;
A
#
# COMPACT_ATOMS: atom_id res chain seq x y z
N MET A 1 -22.31 -2.78 -13.21
CA MET A 1 -21.29 -3.55 -12.46
C MET A 1 -21.94 -4.28 -11.28
N ARG A 2 -21.56 -5.55 -10.99
CA ARG A 2 -22.19 -6.38 -9.91
C ARG A 2 -21.67 -6.04 -8.50
N PHE A 3 -20.51 -5.41 -8.39
CA PHE A 3 -19.87 -5.10 -7.11
C PHE A 3 -20.41 -3.79 -6.54
N LYS A 4 -20.62 -3.76 -5.22
CA LYS A 4 -21.12 -2.60 -4.48
C LYS A 4 -20.04 -1.98 -3.58
N ASN A 5 -18.97 -2.75 -3.34
CA ASN A 5 -17.93 -2.37 -2.40
C ASN A 5 -16.55 -2.48 -3.06
N LEU A 6 -15.64 -1.60 -2.63
CA LEU A 6 -14.24 -1.64 -2.96
C LEU A 6 -13.44 -1.67 -1.65
N TYR A 7 -12.65 -2.72 -1.47
CA TYR A 7 -11.66 -2.82 -0.41
C TYR A 7 -10.29 -2.46 -0.98
N CYS A 8 -9.56 -1.58 -0.32
CA CYS A 8 -8.18 -1.31 -0.66
C CYS A 8 -7.28 -1.40 0.57
N ASN A 9 -6.13 -2.02 0.39
CA ASN A 9 -5.11 -2.12 1.41
C ASN A 9 -3.73 -2.09 0.75
N GLY A 10 -2.89 -1.21 1.23
CA GLY A 10 -1.61 -0.92 0.61
C GLY A 10 -0.76 0.05 1.43
N CYS A 11 0.36 0.43 0.86
CA CYS A 11 1.28 1.39 1.46
C CYS A 11 0.93 2.85 1.09
N SER A 12 1.90 3.74 1.16
CA SER A 12 1.74 5.17 0.90
C SER A 12 1.18 5.49 -0.50
N THR A 13 1.53 4.71 -1.51
CA THR A 13 1.06 4.94 -2.89
C THR A 13 -0.44 4.70 -3.05
N MET A 14 -1.00 3.75 -2.33
CA MET A 14 -2.44 3.51 -2.30
C MET A 14 -3.14 4.45 -1.31
N ALA A 15 -2.51 4.75 -0.17
CA ALA A 15 -3.03 5.64 0.86
C ALA A 15 -3.03 7.13 0.48
N GLY A 16 -2.51 7.48 -0.71
CA GLY A 16 -2.38 8.88 -1.13
C GLY A 16 -1.19 9.59 -0.48
N GLY A 17 -0.12 8.86 -0.12
CA GLY A 17 1.11 9.45 0.42
C GLY A 17 1.65 10.53 -0.52
N GLY A 18 2.11 11.64 0.06
CA GLY A 18 2.49 12.84 -0.68
C GLY A 18 1.33 13.82 -0.90
N LEU A 19 0.09 13.37 -0.92
CA LEU A 19 -1.08 14.24 -1.00
C LEU A 19 -1.33 14.98 0.33
N GLU A 20 -0.97 14.39 1.45
CA GLU A 20 -1.07 14.96 2.80
C GLU A 20 -0.21 16.22 3.03
N VAL A 21 0.84 16.37 2.22
CA VAL A 21 1.73 17.54 2.27
C VAL A 21 1.17 18.70 1.43
N ILE A 22 0.04 18.51 0.76
CA ILE A 22 -0.64 19.56 0.01
C ILE A 22 -1.10 20.63 0.99
N LYS A 23 -0.27 21.66 1.13
CA LYS A 23 -0.59 22.85 1.93
C LYS A 23 -1.84 23.52 1.40
N THR A 24 -2.54 24.25 2.28
CA THR A 24 -3.76 25.01 1.96
C THR A 24 -3.69 25.82 0.66
N ASP A 25 -2.52 26.32 0.29
CA ASP A 25 -2.30 27.05 -0.95
C ASP A 25 -2.40 26.18 -2.21
N LEU A 26 -2.09 24.90 -2.10
CA LEU A 26 -2.24 23.92 -3.18
C LEU A 26 -3.66 23.46 -3.38
N LEU A 27 -4.40 23.21 -2.30
CA LEU A 27 -5.85 22.95 -2.38
C LEU A 27 -6.55 24.09 -3.10
N LYS A 28 -6.18 25.34 -2.74
CA LYS A 28 -6.69 26.54 -3.41
C LYS A 28 -6.27 26.58 -4.89
N TYR A 29 -5.02 26.27 -5.22
CA TYR A 29 -4.54 26.23 -6.59
C TYR A 29 -5.31 25.20 -7.44
N TYR A 30 -5.52 23.98 -6.94
CA TYR A 30 -6.29 22.96 -7.65
C TYR A 30 -7.75 23.35 -7.81
N LYS A 31 -8.36 23.97 -6.78
CA LYS A 31 -9.72 24.50 -6.88
C LYS A 31 -9.82 25.59 -7.94
N ASP A 32 -8.95 26.60 -7.87
CA ASP A 32 -8.99 27.77 -8.75
C ASP A 32 -8.60 27.42 -10.20
N THR A 33 -7.69 26.46 -10.39
CA THR A 33 -7.18 26.10 -11.73
C THR A 33 -7.99 25.01 -12.40
N TYR A 34 -8.50 24.03 -11.65
CA TYR A 34 -9.11 22.82 -12.20
C TYR A 34 -10.55 22.56 -11.68
N GLY A 35 -11.08 23.44 -10.84
CA GLY A 35 -12.43 23.31 -10.29
C GLY A 35 -12.59 22.10 -9.36
N VAL A 36 -11.51 21.54 -8.84
CA VAL A 36 -11.54 20.35 -7.99
C VAL A 36 -11.61 20.77 -6.54
N GLU A 37 -12.67 20.39 -5.85
CA GLU A 37 -12.83 20.56 -4.40
C GLU A 37 -12.73 19.20 -3.71
N TRP A 38 -11.91 19.12 -2.66
CA TRP A 38 -11.87 17.98 -1.76
C TRP A 38 -11.64 18.42 -0.31
N GLN A 39 -12.04 17.57 0.63
CA GLN A 39 -11.94 17.86 2.07
C GLN A 39 -10.70 17.19 2.70
N SER A 40 -10.23 16.09 2.10
CA SER A 40 -9.05 15.37 2.54
C SER A 40 -8.28 14.77 1.36
N GLU A 41 -7.00 14.44 1.57
CA GLU A 41 -6.18 13.68 0.59
C GLU A 41 -6.82 12.35 0.21
N ARG A 42 -7.61 11.76 1.10
CA ARG A 42 -8.31 10.49 0.83
C ARG A 42 -9.40 10.61 -0.21
N ASP A 43 -9.95 11.80 -0.43
CA ASP A 43 -10.98 12.03 -1.45
C ASP A 43 -10.43 11.96 -2.88
N ILE A 44 -9.12 12.13 -3.04
CA ILE A 44 -8.45 12.21 -4.34
C ILE A 44 -7.47 11.07 -4.61
N MET A 45 -7.30 10.13 -3.68
CA MET A 45 -6.52 8.93 -3.94
C MET A 45 -7.20 8.05 -4.99
N TRP A 46 -6.42 7.37 -5.83
CA TRP A 46 -6.95 6.62 -6.97
C TRP A 46 -8.01 5.55 -6.61
N PRO A 47 -7.93 4.81 -5.48
CA PRO A 47 -8.98 3.84 -5.14
C PRO A 47 -10.33 4.52 -4.86
N LYS A 48 -10.29 5.72 -4.21
CA LYS A 48 -11.50 6.50 -3.95
C LYS A 48 -12.15 6.99 -5.25
N LEU A 49 -11.33 7.50 -6.19
CA LEU A 49 -11.81 7.94 -7.50
C LEU A 49 -12.46 6.79 -8.28
N VAL A 50 -11.91 5.57 -8.18
CA VAL A 50 -12.50 4.37 -8.78
C VAL A 50 -13.84 4.03 -8.10
N ALA A 51 -13.86 4.02 -6.77
CA ALA A 51 -15.09 3.72 -6.01
C ALA A 51 -16.21 4.70 -6.34
N ASP A 52 -15.91 5.99 -6.38
CA ASP A 52 -16.89 7.04 -6.72
C ASP A 52 -17.45 6.90 -8.12
N HIS A 53 -16.58 6.58 -9.09
CA HIS A 53 -17.01 6.39 -10.46
C HIS A 53 -18.09 5.29 -10.61
N PHE A 54 -17.94 4.21 -9.84
CA PHE A 54 -18.89 3.08 -9.89
C PHE A 54 -19.97 3.14 -8.82
N GLY A 55 -20.01 4.18 -7.98
CA GLY A 55 -20.94 4.30 -6.85
C GLY A 55 -20.75 3.24 -5.78
N MET A 56 -19.49 2.78 -5.57
CA MET A 56 -19.15 1.77 -4.57
C MET A 56 -18.88 2.39 -3.20
N GLN A 57 -19.24 1.67 -2.15
CA GLN A 57 -18.73 1.95 -0.82
C GLN A 57 -17.25 1.57 -0.74
N ILE A 58 -16.39 2.50 -0.32
CA ILE A 58 -14.96 2.21 -0.12
C ILE A 58 -14.67 1.79 1.32
N TYR A 59 -13.84 0.76 1.47
CA TYR A 59 -13.22 0.27 2.71
C TYR A 59 -11.71 0.41 2.56
N ASP A 60 -11.19 1.56 3.01
CA ASP A 60 -9.78 1.89 2.91
C ASP A 60 -9.02 1.50 4.17
N TYR A 61 -8.18 0.47 4.05
CA TYR A 61 -7.26 -0.01 5.08
C TYR A 61 -5.80 0.34 4.74
N SER A 62 -5.58 1.08 3.65
CA SER A 62 -4.25 1.47 3.24
C SER A 62 -3.60 2.41 4.27
N LYS A 63 -2.29 2.24 4.47
CA LYS A 63 -1.53 3.04 5.42
C LYS A 63 -0.11 3.28 4.94
N SER A 64 0.30 4.53 4.97
CA SER A 64 1.68 4.90 4.66
C SER A 64 2.66 4.10 5.52
N GLY A 65 3.69 3.55 4.88
CA GLY A 65 4.69 2.76 5.55
C GLY A 65 4.30 1.31 5.89
N ALA A 66 3.05 0.88 5.64
CA ALA A 66 2.60 -0.47 5.97
C ALA A 66 3.38 -1.58 5.24
N GLY A 67 3.54 -2.72 5.89
CA GLY A 67 4.14 -3.93 5.35
C GLY A 67 3.12 -5.01 4.98
N ILE A 68 3.58 -6.06 4.31
CA ILE A 68 2.69 -7.14 3.82
C ILE A 68 2.01 -7.90 4.96
N GLU A 69 2.66 -8.09 6.11
CA GLU A 69 2.03 -8.78 7.25
C GLU A 69 0.75 -8.09 7.69
N ARG A 70 0.77 -6.75 7.74
CA ARG A 70 -0.39 -5.95 8.05
C ARG A 70 -1.51 -6.17 7.03
N PHE A 71 -1.19 -6.15 5.74
CA PHE A 71 -2.21 -6.32 4.70
C PHE A 71 -2.88 -7.68 4.78
N VAL A 72 -2.08 -8.73 4.96
CA VAL A 72 -2.60 -10.09 5.09
C VAL A 72 -3.54 -10.17 6.28
N ARG A 73 -3.11 -9.68 7.45
CA ARG A 73 -3.90 -9.70 8.67
C ARG A 73 -5.21 -8.93 8.52
N GLU A 74 -5.13 -7.66 8.10
CA GLU A 74 -6.30 -6.80 7.98
C GLU A 74 -7.26 -7.25 6.89
N THR A 75 -6.77 -7.86 5.81
CA THR A 75 -7.62 -8.43 4.79
C THR A 75 -8.40 -9.64 5.32
N TYR A 76 -7.77 -10.51 6.12
CA TYR A 76 -8.49 -11.59 6.80
C TYR A 76 -9.51 -11.06 7.81
N GLU A 77 -9.13 -10.06 8.62
CA GLU A 77 -10.04 -9.41 9.58
C GLU A 77 -11.25 -8.77 8.87
N PHE A 78 -11.03 -8.08 7.75
CA PHE A 78 -12.12 -7.55 6.94
C PHE A 78 -13.05 -8.65 6.43
N MET A 79 -12.51 -9.70 5.81
CA MET A 79 -13.32 -10.81 5.30
C MET A 79 -14.10 -11.54 6.41
N HIS A 80 -13.57 -11.58 7.63
CA HIS A 80 -14.25 -12.15 8.78
C HIS A 80 -15.37 -11.25 9.28
N ASN A 81 -15.08 -9.97 9.50
CA ASN A 81 -16.01 -9.01 10.10
C ASN A 81 -17.13 -8.58 9.13
N TYR A 82 -16.88 -8.65 7.83
CA TYR A 82 -17.79 -8.25 6.76
C TYR A 82 -18.09 -9.39 5.79
N SER A 83 -18.31 -10.59 6.34
CA SER A 83 -18.48 -11.82 5.54
C SER A 83 -19.70 -11.78 4.61
N ASP A 84 -20.73 -11.02 4.96
CA ASP A 84 -21.97 -10.81 4.20
C ASP A 84 -21.76 -10.00 2.90
N ILE A 85 -20.83 -9.04 2.90
CA ILE A 85 -20.55 -8.20 1.74
C ILE A 85 -19.31 -8.62 0.93
N THR A 86 -18.55 -9.58 1.43
CA THR A 86 -17.24 -9.97 0.84
C THR A 86 -17.37 -10.39 -0.63
N LYS A 87 -18.44 -11.08 -1.03
CA LYS A 87 -18.70 -11.48 -2.42
C LYS A 87 -19.13 -10.32 -3.34
N GLU A 88 -19.60 -9.23 -2.78
CA GLU A 88 -19.95 -8.00 -3.50
C GLU A 88 -18.83 -6.97 -3.46
N THR A 89 -17.63 -7.36 -3.04
CA THR A 89 -16.44 -6.51 -2.87
C THR A 89 -15.36 -6.85 -3.90
N ILE A 90 -14.80 -5.83 -4.55
CA ILE A 90 -13.54 -5.93 -5.28
C ILE A 90 -12.40 -5.56 -4.31
N PHE A 91 -11.35 -6.39 -4.29
CA PHE A 91 -10.19 -6.17 -3.43
C PHE A 91 -9.01 -5.67 -4.26
N PHE A 92 -8.42 -4.56 -3.86
CA PHE A 92 -7.12 -4.09 -4.32
C PHE A 92 -6.10 -4.23 -3.19
N ILE A 93 -5.07 -5.04 -3.40
CA ILE A 93 -4.04 -5.33 -2.40
C ILE A 93 -2.69 -4.96 -3.00
N GLU A 94 -2.10 -3.90 -2.52
CA GLU A 94 -0.76 -3.48 -2.91
C GLU A 94 0.28 -4.15 -2.04
N CYS A 95 1.29 -4.73 -2.67
CA CYS A 95 2.37 -5.44 -2.01
C CYS A 95 3.67 -4.62 -2.10
N PRO A 96 4.01 -3.83 -1.08
CA PRO A 96 5.21 -2.99 -1.06
C PRO A 96 6.47 -3.80 -0.75
N ILE A 97 7.57 -3.07 -0.52
CA ILE A 97 8.85 -3.64 -0.10
C ILE A 97 8.69 -4.45 1.18
N ILE A 98 9.20 -5.69 1.16
CA ILE A 98 8.94 -6.70 2.20
C ILE A 98 9.85 -6.54 3.42
N TRP A 99 11.14 -6.24 3.22
CA TRP A 99 12.18 -6.53 4.20
C TRP A 99 12.39 -5.45 5.26
N ASN A 100 11.87 -4.25 5.07
CA ASN A 100 12.11 -3.14 6.01
C ASN A 100 10.86 -2.69 6.78
N LYS A 101 9.73 -3.33 6.58
CA LYS A 101 8.44 -3.00 7.22
C LYS A 101 7.92 -4.20 7.99
N VAL A 102 7.83 -4.07 9.30
CA VAL A 102 7.50 -5.19 10.21
C VAL A 102 6.41 -4.77 11.16
N ASP A 103 5.36 -5.59 11.26
CA ASP A 103 4.36 -5.47 12.32
C ASP A 103 4.85 -6.24 13.55
N VAL A 104 5.03 -5.56 14.67
CA VAL A 104 5.47 -6.15 15.94
C VAL A 104 4.39 -5.97 16.98
N TRP A 105 3.99 -7.07 17.65
CA TRP A 105 3.04 -7.00 18.75
C TRP A 105 3.63 -6.21 19.93
N SER A 106 2.91 -5.21 20.38
CA SER A 106 3.24 -4.41 21.56
C SER A 106 2.32 -4.76 22.72
N ASN A 107 2.87 -5.36 23.76
CA ASN A 107 2.13 -5.61 24.99
C ASN A 107 1.70 -4.31 25.71
N TYR A 108 2.38 -3.20 25.45
CA TYR A 108 2.05 -1.92 26.03
C TYR A 108 0.76 -1.34 25.46
N TYR A 109 0.57 -1.45 24.13
CA TYR A 109 -0.64 -0.97 23.44
C TYR A 109 -1.71 -2.03 23.29
N ASN A 110 -1.36 -3.30 23.52
CA ASN A 110 -2.20 -4.45 23.20
C ASN A 110 -2.63 -4.46 21.72
N GLU A 111 -1.69 -4.09 20.84
CA GLU A 111 -1.90 -4.05 19.38
C GLU A 111 -0.58 -4.24 18.61
N TYR A 112 -0.70 -4.44 17.29
CA TYR A 112 0.46 -4.45 16.39
C TYR A 112 0.94 -3.03 16.12
N VAL A 113 2.25 -2.85 16.28
CA VAL A 113 2.96 -1.59 16.01
C VAL A 113 3.81 -1.76 14.75
N LEU A 114 3.66 -0.84 13.82
CA LEU A 114 4.45 -0.84 12.60
C LEU A 114 5.85 -0.26 12.86
N CYS A 115 6.86 -1.02 12.50
CA CYS A 115 8.27 -0.64 12.63
C CYS A 115 8.99 -0.67 11.28
N ASN A 116 9.87 0.29 11.06
CA ASN A 116 10.91 0.22 10.05
C ASN A 116 12.15 -0.43 10.63
N THR A 117 12.79 -1.31 9.86
CA THR A 117 14.05 -1.95 10.25
C THR A 117 15.22 -1.34 9.50
N ASP A 118 16.26 -0.97 10.22
CA ASP A 118 17.55 -0.60 9.65
C ASP A 118 18.51 -1.78 9.73
N LEU A 119 19.11 -2.12 8.59
CA LEU A 119 20.11 -3.18 8.52
C LEU A 119 21.53 -2.61 8.62
N ASN A 120 22.45 -3.44 9.07
CA ASN A 120 23.88 -3.16 8.95
C ASN A 120 24.34 -3.40 7.50
N TYR A 121 25.27 -2.57 7.06
CA TYR A 121 25.91 -2.68 5.75
C TYR A 121 27.43 -2.80 5.95
N ASP A 122 28.12 -3.53 5.05
CA ASP A 122 29.56 -3.55 5.00
C ASP A 122 30.11 -2.26 4.35
N GLU A 123 31.44 -2.13 4.30
CA GLU A 123 32.13 -0.98 3.72
C GLU A 123 31.83 -0.75 2.23
N ARG A 124 31.27 -1.75 1.55
CA ARG A 124 30.86 -1.70 0.13
C ARG A 124 29.35 -1.44 -0.04
N GLY A 125 28.63 -1.18 1.06
CA GLY A 125 27.19 -0.97 1.05
C GLY A 125 26.36 -2.25 0.86
N LYS A 126 26.98 -3.45 1.02
CA LYS A 126 26.24 -4.72 1.00
C LYS A 126 25.64 -5.00 2.35
N SER A 127 24.35 -5.33 2.38
CA SER A 127 23.65 -5.70 3.61
C SER A 127 24.28 -6.93 4.27
N LEU A 128 24.60 -6.81 5.55
CA LEU A 128 25.07 -7.90 6.41
C LEU A 128 23.92 -8.77 6.94
N ASN A 129 22.67 -8.44 6.59
CA ASN A 129 21.46 -9.13 7.05
C ASN A 129 21.30 -9.14 8.58
N THR A 130 21.94 -8.21 9.27
CA THR A 130 21.83 -8.04 10.72
C THR A 130 21.12 -6.73 11.03
N LEU A 131 20.23 -6.76 12.01
CA LEU A 131 19.48 -5.61 12.44
C LEU A 131 20.39 -4.61 13.17
N ARG A 132 20.48 -3.38 12.65
CA ARG A 132 21.18 -2.26 13.30
C ARG A 132 20.27 -1.54 14.27
N ASP A 133 19.08 -1.18 13.80
CA ASP A 133 18.10 -0.45 14.58
C ASP A 133 16.68 -0.70 14.07
N ILE A 134 15.69 -0.26 14.85
CA ILE A 134 14.29 -0.21 14.48
C ILE A 134 13.74 1.17 14.77
N HIS A 135 12.83 1.62 13.94
CA HIS A 135 12.13 2.89 14.11
C HIS A 135 10.63 2.66 14.08
N LEU A 136 9.90 3.24 15.02
CA LEU A 136 8.46 3.26 14.96
C LEU A 136 8.02 4.09 13.75
N CYS A 137 7.04 3.60 13.01
CA CYS A 137 6.49 4.34 11.90
C CYS A 137 5.63 5.49 12.45
N LYS A 138 6.11 6.72 12.32
CA LYS A 138 5.49 7.92 12.93
C LYS A 138 4.05 8.14 12.48
N ASP A 139 3.73 7.74 11.26
CA ASP A 139 2.39 7.87 10.68
C ASP A 139 1.38 6.91 11.31
N TYR A 140 1.84 5.99 12.15
CA TYR A 140 0.98 5.06 12.89
C TYR A 140 0.27 5.72 14.07
N PHE A 141 0.88 6.76 14.64
CA PHE A 141 0.41 7.39 15.86
C PHE A 141 -0.15 8.77 15.56
N TYR A 142 -1.43 8.99 15.82
CA TYR A 142 -2.07 10.32 15.82
C TYR A 142 -1.65 11.18 17.04
N GLN A 143 -0.43 10.97 17.55
CA GLN A 143 0.06 11.58 18.77
C GLN A 143 1.06 12.70 18.46
N SER A 144 1.27 13.59 19.41
CA SER A 144 2.24 14.67 19.29
C SER A 144 3.67 14.11 19.14
N LYS A 145 4.58 14.91 18.56
CA LYS A 145 5.99 14.50 18.39
C LYS A 145 6.66 14.10 19.71
N ASP A 146 6.26 14.71 20.82
CA ASP A 146 6.84 14.44 22.16
C ASP A 146 6.32 13.11 22.70
N GLU A 147 5.05 12.79 22.52
CA GLU A 147 4.48 11.50 22.89
C GLU A 147 5.11 10.36 22.08
N ILE A 148 5.30 10.55 20.78
CA ILE A 148 5.98 9.58 19.92
C ILE A 148 7.42 9.33 20.42
N LYS A 149 8.15 10.39 20.80
CA LYS A 149 9.51 10.27 21.30
C LYS A 149 9.59 9.55 22.64
N GLU A 150 8.67 9.83 23.56
CA GLU A 150 8.57 9.12 24.83
C GLU A 150 8.28 7.63 24.61
N LEU A 151 7.41 7.36 23.66
CA LEU A 151 7.04 6.04 23.24
C LEU A 151 8.21 5.25 22.63
N GLU A 152 8.92 5.85 21.70
CA GLU A 152 10.14 5.28 21.12
C GLU A 152 11.12 4.89 22.24
N ASN A 153 11.31 5.73 23.23
CA ASN A 153 12.23 5.45 24.35
C ASN A 153 11.78 4.26 25.23
N ARG A 154 10.48 4.07 25.39
CA ARG A 154 9.94 2.98 26.24
C ARG A 154 9.85 1.65 25.50
N ILE A 155 9.36 1.66 24.28
CA ILE A 155 9.00 0.44 23.53
C ILE A 155 10.14 -0.05 22.66
N LYS A 156 10.87 0.85 22.02
CA LYS A 156 11.93 0.52 21.08
C LYS A 156 12.97 -0.46 21.64
N PRO A 157 13.48 -0.32 22.87
CA PRO A 157 14.44 -1.29 23.41
C PRO A 157 13.88 -2.71 23.49
N GLN A 158 12.62 -2.86 23.90
CA GLN A 158 11.97 -4.18 24.04
C GLN A 158 11.71 -4.81 22.69
N LEU A 159 11.18 -4.03 21.74
CA LEU A 159 10.95 -4.49 20.36
C LEU A 159 12.27 -4.86 19.68
N LYS A 160 13.31 -4.03 19.86
CA LYS A 160 14.63 -4.29 19.30
C LYS A 160 15.24 -5.57 19.88
N ALA A 161 15.16 -5.79 21.18
CA ALA A 161 15.64 -7.02 21.80
C ALA A 161 14.92 -8.27 21.28
N SER A 162 13.59 -8.21 21.20
CA SER A 162 12.78 -9.30 20.64
C SER A 162 13.10 -9.60 19.17
N MET A 163 13.37 -8.57 18.37
CA MET A 163 13.70 -8.74 16.95
C MET A 163 15.15 -9.21 16.74
N LEU A 164 16.12 -8.70 17.51
CA LEU A 164 17.54 -9.06 17.38
C LEU A 164 17.78 -10.56 17.56
N GLU A 165 17.07 -11.18 18.50
CA GLU A 165 17.22 -12.60 18.82
C GLU A 165 16.75 -13.50 17.64
N ASN A 166 15.75 -13.06 16.91
CA ASN A 166 15.07 -13.89 15.90
C ASN A 166 15.18 -13.32 14.47
N TRP A 167 15.91 -12.22 14.26
CA TRP A 167 15.94 -11.55 12.98
C TRP A 167 16.76 -12.31 11.94
N ASN A 168 16.06 -12.77 10.92
CA ASN A 168 16.66 -13.31 9.70
C ASN A 168 15.85 -12.81 8.51
N PRO A 169 16.35 -11.83 7.72
CA PRO A 169 15.61 -11.24 6.62
C PRO A 169 15.10 -12.25 5.60
N LYS A 170 15.89 -13.29 5.31
CA LYS A 170 15.49 -14.34 4.37
C LYS A 170 14.30 -15.14 4.91
N LYS A 171 14.38 -15.64 6.14
CA LYS A 171 13.27 -16.38 6.77
C LYS A 171 12.05 -15.51 6.95
N TYR A 172 12.25 -14.23 7.28
CA TYR A 172 11.17 -13.27 7.40
C TYR A 172 10.45 -13.07 6.06
N THR A 173 11.20 -12.85 4.97
CA THR A 173 10.67 -12.75 3.62
C THR A 173 9.92 -14.02 3.19
N GLU A 174 10.49 -15.20 3.44
CA GLU A 174 9.85 -16.49 3.16
C GLU A 174 8.51 -16.62 3.90
N LYS A 175 8.47 -16.30 5.20
CA LYS A 175 7.25 -16.32 6.00
C LYS A 175 6.18 -15.38 5.46
N ILE A 176 6.55 -14.14 5.12
CA ILE A 176 5.63 -13.15 4.57
C ILE A 176 5.07 -13.63 3.22
N MET A 177 5.92 -14.15 2.34
CA MET A 177 5.48 -14.67 1.05
C MET A 177 4.55 -15.87 1.20
N GLN A 178 4.80 -16.75 2.16
CA GLN A 178 3.89 -17.86 2.49
C GLN A 178 2.53 -17.34 2.97
N ASN A 179 2.51 -16.34 3.84
CA ASN A 179 1.25 -15.71 4.30
C ASN A 179 0.47 -15.07 3.15
N LEU A 180 1.17 -14.37 2.24
CA LEU A 180 0.56 -13.76 1.06
C LEU A 180 -0.02 -14.83 0.12
N ILE A 181 0.72 -15.91 -0.13
CA ILE A 181 0.23 -17.06 -0.92
C ILE A 181 -1.01 -17.67 -0.26
N GLY A 182 -0.98 -17.84 1.07
CA GLY A 182 -2.13 -18.34 1.83
C GLY A 182 -3.36 -17.46 1.66
N LEU A 183 -3.21 -16.13 1.76
CA LEU A 183 -4.30 -15.17 1.52
C LEU A 183 -4.84 -15.27 0.10
N ILE A 184 -3.98 -15.23 -0.91
CA ILE A 184 -4.38 -15.30 -2.32
C ILE A 184 -5.11 -16.62 -2.60
N SER A 185 -4.58 -17.75 -2.11
CA SER A 185 -5.20 -19.06 -2.26
C SER A 185 -6.57 -19.13 -1.60
N PHE A 186 -6.72 -18.52 -0.42
CA PHE A 186 -8.00 -18.42 0.27
C PHE A 186 -9.01 -17.58 -0.52
N MET A 187 -8.58 -16.41 -1.05
CA MET A 187 -9.45 -15.57 -1.85
C MET A 187 -9.91 -16.28 -3.14
N LYS A 188 -9.01 -17.01 -3.80
CA LYS A 188 -9.36 -17.87 -4.96
C LYS A 188 -10.37 -18.95 -4.57
N LEU A 189 -10.13 -19.67 -3.47
CA LEU A 189 -11.06 -20.71 -2.98
C LEU A 189 -12.44 -20.16 -2.66
N LYS A 190 -12.51 -18.91 -2.17
CA LYS A 190 -13.77 -18.21 -1.91
C LYS A 190 -14.38 -17.56 -3.15
N GLU A 191 -13.73 -17.68 -4.30
CA GLU A 191 -14.17 -17.07 -5.58
C GLU A 191 -14.38 -15.56 -5.45
N LEU A 192 -13.45 -14.87 -4.73
CA LEU A 192 -13.49 -13.44 -4.57
C LEU A 192 -12.85 -12.75 -5.77
N GLU A 193 -13.30 -11.54 -6.06
CA GLU A 193 -12.68 -10.69 -7.08
C GLU A 193 -11.59 -9.84 -6.44
N PHE A 194 -10.34 -10.03 -6.87
CA PHE A 194 -9.21 -9.31 -6.30
C PHE A 194 -8.12 -9.04 -7.32
N TYR A 195 -7.36 -7.98 -7.05
CA TYR A 195 -6.17 -7.59 -7.78
C TYR A 195 -5.00 -7.40 -6.82
N ILE A 196 -3.89 -8.02 -7.16
CA ILE A 196 -2.61 -7.84 -6.47
C ILE A 196 -1.79 -6.80 -7.26
N LEU A 197 -1.27 -5.82 -6.55
CA LEU A 197 -0.40 -4.76 -7.09
C LEU A 197 1.00 -4.93 -6.46
N PRO A 198 1.89 -5.72 -7.10
CA PRO A 198 3.21 -5.99 -6.56
C PRO A 198 4.17 -4.85 -6.85
N SER A 199 4.14 -3.78 -6.05
CA SER A 199 4.97 -2.60 -6.28
C SER A 199 6.47 -2.83 -6.05
N ALA A 200 6.85 -3.82 -5.25
CA ALA A 200 8.27 -4.09 -4.99
C ALA A 200 8.58 -5.53 -4.57
N ILE A 201 7.67 -6.48 -4.81
CA ILE A 201 7.93 -7.91 -4.55
C ILE A 201 8.39 -8.62 -5.81
N ASP A 202 9.18 -9.69 -5.64
CA ASP A 202 9.49 -10.59 -6.73
C ASP A 202 8.27 -11.43 -7.12
N ILE A 203 7.62 -11.03 -8.21
CA ILE A 203 6.44 -11.72 -8.72
C ILE A 203 6.72 -13.14 -9.22
N SER A 204 7.99 -13.49 -9.47
CA SER A 204 8.35 -14.84 -9.90
C SER A 204 7.99 -15.87 -8.83
N TYR A 205 8.12 -15.51 -7.57
CA TYR A 205 7.74 -16.35 -6.45
C TYR A 205 6.22 -16.62 -6.40
N LEU A 206 5.40 -15.61 -6.68
CA LEU A 206 3.94 -15.79 -6.79
C LEU A 206 3.58 -16.66 -7.98
N LYS A 207 4.22 -16.44 -9.13
CA LYS A 207 3.98 -17.22 -10.35
C LYS A 207 4.36 -18.69 -10.21
N MET A 208 5.36 -19.03 -9.41
CA MET A 208 5.76 -20.42 -9.15
C MET A 208 4.80 -21.14 -8.19
N ASN A 209 4.10 -20.44 -7.33
CA ASN A 209 3.32 -21.02 -6.24
C ASN A 209 1.80 -20.89 -6.41
N ILE A 210 1.34 -20.07 -7.35
CA ILE A 210 -0.09 -19.83 -7.57
C ILE A 210 -0.39 -19.91 -9.06
N ASP A 211 -1.17 -20.90 -9.44
CA ASP A 211 -1.67 -21.02 -10.80
C ASP A 211 -2.56 -19.81 -11.16
N ASP A 212 -2.45 -19.35 -12.39
CA ASP A 212 -3.25 -18.26 -12.95
C ASP A 212 -3.17 -16.91 -12.21
N ILE A 213 -2.13 -16.71 -11.37
CA ILE A 213 -1.95 -15.45 -10.63
C ILE A 213 -1.91 -14.22 -11.56
N HIS A 214 -1.47 -14.40 -12.81
CA HIS A 214 -1.44 -13.33 -13.80
C HIS A 214 -2.80 -12.72 -14.12
N ASN A 215 -3.89 -13.46 -13.91
CA ASN A 215 -5.27 -12.98 -14.05
C ASN A 215 -5.68 -12.02 -12.93
N HIS A 216 -4.93 -12.06 -11.83
CA HIS A 216 -5.15 -11.23 -10.66
C HIS A 216 -4.19 -10.04 -10.56
N PHE A 217 -3.41 -9.79 -11.61
CA PHE A 217 -2.62 -8.58 -11.68
C PHE A 217 -3.38 -7.49 -12.43
N LEU A 218 -3.29 -6.28 -11.92
CA LEU A 218 -3.85 -5.11 -12.58
C LEU A 218 -2.91 -4.65 -13.70
N ASN A 219 -3.00 -5.29 -14.85
CA ASN A 219 -2.20 -4.94 -16.03
C ASN A 219 -2.85 -3.75 -16.74
N LEU A 220 -2.22 -2.58 -16.68
CA LEU A 220 -2.67 -1.37 -17.36
C LEU A 220 -1.79 -1.05 -18.57
N GLU A 221 -2.39 -0.41 -19.58
CA GLU A 221 -1.69 0.18 -20.70
C GLU A 221 -1.95 1.68 -20.69
N ILE A 222 -0.91 2.48 -20.46
CA ILE A 222 -1.00 3.92 -20.35
C ILE A 222 -0.07 4.53 -21.40
N ASP A 223 -0.62 5.36 -22.29
CA ASP A 223 0.12 5.99 -23.38
C ASP A 223 0.86 5.00 -24.31
N GLY A 224 0.28 3.81 -24.52
CA GLY A 224 0.85 2.74 -25.35
C GLY A 224 1.94 1.92 -24.66
N GLU A 225 2.27 2.21 -23.42
CA GLU A 225 3.20 1.44 -22.60
C GLU A 225 2.48 0.55 -21.60
N LYS A 226 2.93 -0.69 -21.48
CA LYS A 226 2.36 -1.65 -20.54
C LYS A 226 3.03 -1.52 -19.19
N TYR A 227 2.24 -1.09 -18.21
CA TYR A 227 2.67 -1.08 -16.81
C TYR A 227 2.12 -2.31 -16.11
N GLN A 228 3.01 -3.23 -15.81
CA GLN A 228 2.66 -4.39 -15.01
C GLN A 228 2.65 -3.96 -13.54
N HIS A 229 1.46 -3.63 -13.02
CA HIS A 229 1.14 -3.65 -11.60
C HIS A 229 1.64 -2.51 -10.71
N ASP A 230 2.32 -1.50 -11.24
CA ASP A 230 3.12 -0.65 -10.37
C ASP A 230 2.82 0.84 -10.59
N PHE A 231 1.86 1.33 -9.80
CA PHE A 231 1.57 2.75 -9.72
C PHE A 231 2.81 3.57 -9.33
N HIS A 232 3.64 3.05 -8.43
CA HIS A 232 4.85 3.73 -7.97
C HIS A 232 5.86 3.91 -9.11
N ASN A 233 6.19 2.86 -9.84
CA ASN A 233 7.12 2.95 -10.95
C ASN A 233 6.55 3.77 -12.11
N TRP A 234 5.25 3.65 -12.39
CA TRP A 234 4.62 4.47 -13.41
C TRP A 234 4.70 5.95 -13.06
N GLN A 235 4.28 6.34 -11.85
CA GLN A 235 4.35 7.74 -11.43
C GLN A 235 5.78 8.27 -11.39
N ALA A 236 6.74 7.51 -10.84
CA ALA A 236 8.14 7.90 -10.78
C ALA A 236 8.73 8.13 -12.17
N HIS A 237 8.41 7.28 -13.13
CA HIS A 237 8.94 7.37 -14.48
C HIS A 237 8.33 8.52 -15.30
N LYS A 238 7.00 8.71 -15.23
CA LYS A 238 6.29 9.69 -16.07
C LYS A 238 6.27 11.10 -15.48
N TYR A 239 6.06 11.24 -14.18
CA TYR A 239 5.84 12.55 -13.57
C TYR A 239 7.09 13.22 -13.02
N THR A 240 8.17 12.48 -12.78
CA THR A 240 9.49 13.08 -12.44
C THR A 240 10.08 13.81 -13.65
N ILE A 241 9.69 13.44 -14.87
CA ILE A 241 10.27 13.96 -16.11
C ILE A 241 9.40 15.04 -16.75
N SER A 242 8.10 15.08 -16.49
CA SER A 242 7.20 16.01 -17.18
C SER A 242 7.07 17.32 -16.41
N LYS A 243 7.83 18.31 -16.86
CA LYS A 243 7.62 19.73 -16.50
C LYS A 243 6.26 20.28 -16.98
N GLU A 244 5.53 19.50 -17.76
CA GLU A 244 4.32 19.93 -18.47
C GLU A 244 3.04 19.80 -17.62
N THR A 245 3.02 18.93 -16.61
CA THR A 245 1.82 18.70 -15.82
C THR A 245 1.65 19.58 -14.61
N ASN A 246 2.67 20.36 -14.21
CA ASN A 246 2.68 21.12 -12.95
C ASN A 246 2.21 20.31 -11.72
N ASP A 247 2.20 18.99 -11.84
CA ASP A 247 1.82 18.14 -10.73
C ASP A 247 2.93 18.13 -9.69
N ILE A 248 2.55 18.17 -8.42
CA ILE A 248 3.52 18.27 -7.36
C ILE A 248 3.93 16.88 -6.95
N PHE A 249 5.21 16.64 -7.14
CA PHE A 249 5.86 15.40 -6.77
C PHE A 249 6.57 15.59 -5.42
N ILE A 250 6.16 14.81 -4.42
CA ILE A 250 6.76 14.87 -3.09
C ILE A 250 7.27 13.47 -2.74
N ASP A 251 8.57 13.37 -2.47
CA ASP A 251 9.24 12.15 -2.02
C ASP A 251 8.88 10.89 -2.83
N THR A 252 8.90 10.98 -4.16
CA THR A 252 8.55 9.86 -5.06
C THR A 252 7.06 9.50 -5.11
N HIS A 253 6.18 10.31 -4.56
CA HIS A 253 4.74 10.11 -4.62
C HIS A 253 4.10 11.09 -5.60
N GLY A 254 3.19 10.58 -6.43
CA GLY A 254 2.47 11.39 -7.42
C GLY A 254 1.38 12.25 -6.78
N GLY A 255 1.14 13.44 -7.37
CA GLY A 255 0.05 14.31 -6.99
C GLY A 255 -1.31 13.85 -7.53
N TYR A 256 -2.29 14.75 -7.48
CA TYR A 256 -3.66 14.49 -7.92
C TYR A 256 -3.77 13.94 -9.34
N PHE A 257 -3.03 14.51 -10.30
CA PHE A 257 -3.12 14.08 -11.69
C PHE A 257 -2.59 12.67 -11.89
N ALA A 258 -1.56 12.27 -11.17
CA ALA A 258 -1.07 10.89 -11.20
C ALA A 258 -2.15 9.93 -10.67
N HIS A 259 -2.75 10.24 -9.53
CA HIS A 259 -3.84 9.43 -8.99
C HIS A 259 -5.05 9.38 -9.92
N LYS A 260 -5.44 10.52 -10.49
CA LYS A 260 -6.56 10.59 -11.42
C LYS A 260 -6.30 9.78 -12.68
N ARG A 261 -5.13 9.95 -13.33
CA ARG A 261 -4.78 9.24 -14.55
C ARG A 261 -4.75 7.73 -14.33
N TRP A 262 -4.18 7.29 -13.20
CA TRP A 262 -4.20 5.88 -12.85
C TRP A 262 -5.62 5.36 -12.61
N ALA A 263 -6.45 6.12 -11.89
CA ALA A 263 -7.85 5.77 -11.67
C ALA A 263 -8.62 5.62 -12.98
N ASP A 264 -8.44 6.54 -13.94
CA ASP A 264 -9.11 6.50 -15.24
C ASP A 264 -8.78 5.21 -16.01
N GLU A 265 -7.53 4.74 -15.97
CA GLU A 265 -7.14 3.48 -16.62
C GLU A 265 -7.65 2.24 -15.85
N VAL A 266 -7.67 2.29 -14.52
CA VAL A 266 -8.32 1.23 -13.71
C VAL A 266 -9.80 1.14 -14.02
N ILE A 267 -10.50 2.27 -14.08
CA ILE A 267 -11.92 2.35 -14.44
C ILE A 267 -12.16 1.74 -15.82
N LYS A 268 -11.37 2.13 -16.81
CA LYS A 268 -11.46 1.57 -18.16
C LYS A 268 -11.30 0.06 -18.13
N LYS A 269 -10.29 -0.46 -17.42
CA LYS A 269 -10.04 -1.89 -17.29
C LYS A 269 -11.17 -2.65 -16.62
N LEU A 270 -11.76 -2.07 -15.57
CA LEU A 270 -12.91 -2.68 -14.89
C LEU A 270 -14.17 -2.66 -15.78
N LYS A 271 -14.40 -1.61 -16.57
CA LYS A 271 -15.49 -1.58 -17.54
C LYS A 271 -15.35 -2.68 -18.60
N GLU A 272 -14.18 -2.81 -19.20
CA GLU A 272 -13.89 -3.85 -20.20
C GLU A 272 -14.16 -5.27 -19.66
N LYS A 273 -13.98 -5.48 -18.35
CA LYS A 273 -14.17 -6.81 -17.74
C LYS A 273 -15.60 -7.07 -17.28
N TYR A 274 -16.35 -6.04 -16.86
CA TYR A 274 -17.63 -6.23 -16.15
C TYR A 274 -18.84 -5.55 -16.80
N GLU A 275 -18.64 -4.75 -17.82
CA GLU A 275 -19.70 -4.15 -18.64
C GLU A 275 -19.70 -4.70 -20.07
#